data_5a6efd26bbd3acf823e072c269f8a82e
#
_entry.id   5a6efd26bbd3acf823e072c269f8a82e
#
_cell.length_a   1.000
_cell.length_b   1.000
_cell.length_c   1.000
_cell.angle_alpha   90.00
_cell.angle_beta   90.00
_cell.angle_gamma   90.00
#
_symmetry.space_group_name_H-M   'P 1'
#
loop_
_entity.id
_entity.type
_entity.pdbx_description
1 polymer ?
#
loop_
_entity_poly.entity_id
_entity_poly.type
_entity_poly.pdbx_seq_one_letter_code
_entity_poly.pdbx_strand_id
1 'polypeptide(L)'
;MQFELKTTDPQSKARAGVITTDHGKIETPIFMPVGTVGSVKGVHQSELKDEINPDIILGNTYHLYLRPQTTILEQAGGLHKFMNWDRNILTDSGGYQVYSLSDNRKIKEEGVKFKSHIDGSYHTFTPENVMEIQRTIGADIIMAFDECTPYPCDYNYAKRSMHMTHRWLNRCITHLEKTPTKYGYSQAFFPIVQGSTYKDLRKQSAEFITSVGAEGNAIGGLSVGEPAEEMYEMTEIVTAILPEDKPRYLMGVGTPANILENIALGIDMFDCVMPTRNARNGMLFTANGTINIKNKKWENDFSPIDDMDITFVDKMYSKAYLRHLFISKELLGKQIASIHNLGFYLWLVREARKHILAGDFTPWKNRMVKQMDNRM
;
A
#
# COMPACT_ATOMS: atom_id res chain seq x y z
N MET A 1 13.69 -3.99 -13.30
CA MET A 1 13.56 -2.82 -12.39
C MET A 1 14.92 -2.44 -11.83
N GLN A 2 15.18 -1.16 -11.56
CA GLN A 2 16.41 -0.67 -10.90
C GLN A 2 16.03 0.21 -9.73
N PHE A 3 16.82 0.17 -8.65
CA PHE A 3 16.68 1.07 -7.51
C PHE A 3 18.00 1.80 -7.28
N GLU A 4 17.92 3.12 -7.14
CA GLU A 4 19.07 3.98 -6.85
C GLU A 4 18.81 4.73 -5.53
N LEU A 5 19.57 4.39 -4.50
CA LEU A 5 19.58 5.15 -3.25
C LEU A 5 20.30 6.48 -3.46
N LYS A 6 19.64 7.59 -3.20
CA LYS A 6 20.21 8.95 -3.36
C LYS A 6 20.88 9.46 -2.09
N THR A 7 20.20 9.31 -0.95
CA THR A 7 20.73 9.76 0.36
C THR A 7 19.97 9.11 1.51
N THR A 8 20.55 9.19 2.69
CA THR A 8 19.97 8.77 3.97
C THR A 8 20.02 9.94 4.95
N ASP A 9 18.98 10.11 5.76
CA ASP A 9 18.92 11.14 6.81
C ASP A 9 20.03 10.89 7.85
N PRO A 10 20.78 11.92 8.27
CA PRO A 10 21.90 11.76 9.21
C PRO A 10 21.45 11.36 10.63
N GLN A 11 20.17 11.51 10.99
CA GLN A 11 19.66 11.28 12.34
C GLN A 11 18.71 10.08 12.44
N SER A 12 18.41 9.41 11.31
CA SER A 12 17.51 8.25 11.27
C SER A 12 17.91 7.31 10.14
N LYS A 13 17.13 6.22 9.95
CA LYS A 13 17.29 5.31 8.79
C LYS A 13 16.46 5.77 7.57
N ALA A 14 15.83 6.94 7.63
CA ALA A 14 15.04 7.48 6.53
C ALA A 14 15.90 7.68 5.29
N ARG A 15 15.40 7.27 4.14
CA ARG A 15 16.17 7.28 2.90
C ARG A 15 15.34 7.76 1.71
N ALA A 16 15.99 8.48 0.79
CA ALA A 16 15.41 8.90 -0.47
C ALA A 16 16.07 8.16 -1.62
N GLY A 17 15.27 7.55 -2.48
CA GLY A 17 15.73 6.80 -3.63
C GLY A 17 14.87 7.04 -4.87
N VAL A 18 15.18 6.30 -5.94
CA VAL A 18 14.39 6.27 -7.18
C VAL A 18 14.31 4.84 -7.67
N ILE A 19 13.11 4.34 -7.88
CA ILE A 19 12.84 3.08 -8.56
C ILE A 19 12.57 3.42 -10.04
N THR A 20 13.18 2.69 -10.96
CA THR A 20 12.93 2.82 -12.40
C THR A 20 12.37 1.52 -12.96
N THR A 21 11.22 1.61 -13.61
CA THR A 21 10.55 0.53 -14.33
C THR A 21 10.36 0.90 -15.80
N ASP A 22 9.68 0.05 -16.57
CA ASP A 22 9.35 0.33 -17.97
C ASP A 22 8.24 1.39 -18.11
N HIS A 23 7.41 1.64 -17.06
CA HIS A 23 6.39 2.69 -17.03
C HIS A 23 6.82 3.97 -16.31
N GLY A 24 8.11 4.12 -16.00
CA GLY A 24 8.65 5.37 -15.50
C GLY A 24 9.36 5.26 -14.15
N LYS A 25 9.60 6.42 -13.54
CA LYS A 25 10.31 6.55 -12.26
C LYS A 25 9.31 6.67 -11.11
N ILE A 26 9.69 6.12 -9.97
CA ILE A 26 8.98 6.25 -8.69
C ILE A 26 9.96 6.86 -7.70
N GLU A 27 9.67 8.04 -7.22
CA GLU A 27 10.45 8.72 -6.20
C GLU A 27 10.06 8.21 -4.81
N THR A 28 11.01 7.70 -4.02
CA THR A 28 10.76 7.20 -2.66
C THR A 28 11.26 8.15 -1.59
N PRO A 29 10.62 8.22 -0.40
CA PRO A 29 9.46 7.42 0.01
C PRO A 29 8.20 7.75 -0.79
N ILE A 30 7.32 6.76 -1.01
CA ILE A 30 6.08 6.90 -1.78
C ILE A 30 4.89 6.25 -1.08
N PHE A 31 3.71 6.86 -1.21
CA PHE A 31 2.42 6.27 -0.87
C PHE A 31 1.69 5.87 -2.15
N MET A 32 1.18 4.66 -2.21
CA MET A 32 0.45 4.11 -3.35
C MET A 32 -1.07 4.17 -3.11
N PRO A 33 -1.82 5.03 -3.83
CA PRO A 33 -3.28 4.99 -3.81
C PRO A 33 -3.81 3.61 -4.20
N VAL A 34 -4.80 3.10 -3.45
CA VAL A 34 -5.34 1.75 -3.69
C VAL A 34 -6.49 1.81 -4.70
N GLY A 35 -6.25 1.22 -5.85
CA GLY A 35 -7.20 1.00 -6.94
C GLY A 35 -7.74 -0.43 -6.96
N THR A 36 -8.52 -0.84 -5.96
CA THR A 36 -8.93 -2.21 -5.64
C THR A 36 -9.38 -3.05 -6.85
N VAL A 37 -10.21 -2.49 -7.72
CA VAL A 37 -10.75 -3.15 -8.93
C VAL A 37 -10.39 -2.37 -10.20
N GLY A 38 -9.17 -1.85 -10.28
CA GLY A 38 -8.75 -0.97 -11.37
C GLY A 38 -9.35 0.45 -11.25
N SER A 39 -9.72 0.87 -10.04
CA SER A 39 -10.27 2.21 -9.78
C SER A 39 -9.96 2.66 -8.36
N VAL A 40 -9.37 3.84 -8.21
CA VAL A 40 -9.25 4.53 -6.93
C VAL A 40 -10.63 5.11 -6.58
N LYS A 41 -11.18 4.72 -5.44
CA LYS A 41 -12.59 4.96 -5.11
C LYS A 41 -12.94 6.45 -5.03
N GLY A 42 -13.87 6.86 -5.89
CA GLY A 42 -14.41 8.22 -5.93
C GLY A 42 -13.51 9.26 -6.60
N VAL A 43 -12.52 8.83 -7.40
CA VAL A 43 -11.58 9.71 -8.09
C VAL A 43 -11.51 9.31 -9.57
N HIS A 44 -11.66 10.27 -10.49
CA HIS A 44 -11.43 10.05 -11.90
C HIS A 44 -9.95 9.87 -12.23
N GLN A 45 -9.64 9.10 -13.30
CA GLN A 45 -8.25 8.90 -13.73
C GLN A 45 -7.52 10.23 -14.03
N SER A 46 -8.20 11.22 -14.60
CA SER A 46 -7.65 12.56 -14.84
C SER A 46 -7.29 13.26 -13.53
N GLU A 47 -8.20 13.29 -12.55
CA GLU A 47 -7.93 13.88 -11.24
C GLU A 47 -6.82 13.14 -10.51
N LEU A 48 -6.79 11.80 -10.62
CA LEU A 48 -5.73 11.00 -10.05
C LEU A 48 -4.38 11.33 -10.67
N LYS A 49 -4.33 11.52 -12.00
CA LYS A 49 -3.11 11.79 -12.76
C LYS A 49 -2.64 13.24 -12.62
N ASP A 50 -3.55 14.20 -12.73
CA ASP A 50 -3.21 15.61 -12.88
C ASP A 50 -3.15 16.33 -11.53
N GLU A 51 -3.99 15.95 -10.55
CA GLU A 51 -4.08 16.61 -9.23
C GLU A 51 -3.29 15.86 -8.14
N ILE A 52 -3.62 14.60 -7.95
CA ILE A 52 -2.98 13.77 -6.90
C ILE A 52 -1.58 13.35 -7.34
N ASN A 53 -1.43 13.04 -8.62
CA ASN A 53 -0.18 12.80 -9.33
C ASN A 53 0.71 11.70 -8.70
N PRO A 54 0.21 10.49 -8.39
CA PRO A 54 1.05 9.42 -7.87
C PRO A 54 1.92 8.80 -8.98
N ASP A 55 3.16 8.46 -8.65
CA ASP A 55 4.05 7.73 -9.58
C ASP A 55 3.62 6.28 -9.76
N ILE A 56 2.93 5.72 -8.78
CA ILE A 56 2.49 4.32 -8.72
C ILE A 56 1.17 4.20 -7.98
N ILE A 57 0.32 3.26 -8.41
CA ILE A 57 -0.91 2.86 -7.71
C ILE A 57 -0.88 1.36 -7.40
N LEU A 58 -1.75 0.91 -6.48
CA LEU A 58 -1.88 -0.50 -6.13
C LEU A 58 -3.20 -1.07 -6.63
N GLY A 59 -3.14 -2.24 -7.29
CA GLY A 59 -4.28 -3.07 -7.64
C GLY A 59 -4.34 -4.32 -6.75
N ASN A 60 -5.54 -4.81 -6.42
CA ASN A 60 -5.68 -6.01 -5.59
C ASN A 60 -5.91 -7.26 -6.45
N THR A 61 -4.98 -8.18 -6.44
CA THR A 61 -5.00 -9.43 -7.22
C THR A 61 -6.28 -10.24 -7.00
N TYR A 62 -6.68 -10.45 -5.74
CA TYR A 62 -7.90 -11.17 -5.41
C TYR A 62 -9.15 -10.56 -6.05
N HIS A 63 -9.30 -9.25 -5.94
CA HIS A 63 -10.48 -8.57 -6.47
C HIS A 63 -10.49 -8.56 -8.01
N LEU A 64 -9.36 -8.30 -8.64
CA LEU A 64 -9.22 -8.29 -10.10
C LEU A 64 -9.43 -9.69 -10.71
N TYR A 65 -8.98 -10.74 -10.02
CA TYR A 65 -9.23 -12.13 -10.40
C TYR A 65 -10.73 -12.47 -10.38
N LEU A 66 -11.46 -12.05 -9.35
CA LEU A 66 -12.90 -12.32 -9.25
C LEU A 66 -13.72 -11.42 -10.19
N ARG A 67 -13.31 -10.17 -10.37
CA ARG A 67 -13.98 -9.19 -11.24
C ARG A 67 -13.00 -8.10 -11.68
N PRO A 68 -12.76 -7.89 -12.98
CA PRO A 68 -13.55 -8.42 -14.14
C PRO A 68 -13.20 -9.85 -14.53
N GLN A 69 -12.23 -10.50 -13.92
CA GLN A 69 -11.61 -11.80 -14.25
C GLN A 69 -10.41 -11.65 -15.20
N THR A 70 -9.49 -12.60 -15.09
CA THR A 70 -8.24 -12.59 -15.85
C THR A 70 -8.45 -12.64 -17.37
N THR A 71 -9.47 -13.37 -17.83
CA THR A 71 -9.80 -13.47 -19.27
C THR A 71 -10.10 -12.11 -19.89
N ILE A 72 -10.86 -11.26 -19.19
CA ILE A 72 -11.21 -9.91 -19.67
C ILE A 72 -9.97 -9.01 -19.65
N LEU A 73 -9.16 -9.08 -18.59
CA LEU A 73 -7.92 -8.32 -18.49
C LEU A 73 -6.92 -8.70 -19.57
N GLU A 74 -6.79 -9.97 -19.89
CA GLU A 74 -5.91 -10.46 -20.97
C GLU A 74 -6.37 -9.95 -22.34
N GLN A 75 -7.67 -10.02 -22.63
CA GLN A 75 -8.25 -9.49 -23.88
C GLN A 75 -8.06 -7.97 -24.01
N ALA A 76 -8.09 -7.25 -22.88
CA ALA A 76 -7.83 -5.81 -22.86
C ALA A 76 -6.33 -5.45 -23.05
N GLY A 77 -5.42 -6.41 -22.94
CA GLY A 77 -3.98 -6.18 -22.98
C GLY A 77 -3.38 -5.73 -21.65
N GLY A 78 -3.92 -6.25 -20.53
CA GLY A 78 -3.49 -5.98 -19.17
C GLY A 78 -4.21 -4.81 -18.48
N LEU A 79 -3.95 -4.67 -17.19
CA LEU A 79 -4.63 -3.68 -16.34
C LEU A 79 -4.34 -2.24 -16.78
N HIS A 80 -3.12 -1.93 -17.19
CA HIS A 80 -2.74 -0.60 -17.70
C HIS A 80 -3.69 -0.13 -18.83
N LYS A 81 -3.89 -0.96 -19.84
CA LYS A 81 -4.79 -0.64 -20.96
C LYS A 81 -6.26 -0.68 -20.53
N PHE A 82 -6.64 -1.66 -19.70
CA PHE A 82 -8.02 -1.81 -19.24
C PHE A 82 -8.53 -0.58 -18.49
N MET A 83 -7.71 0.00 -17.60
CA MET A 83 -8.11 1.18 -16.82
C MET A 83 -7.58 2.51 -17.36
N ASN A 84 -6.90 2.51 -18.52
CA ASN A 84 -6.26 3.69 -19.11
C ASN A 84 -5.30 4.40 -18.14
N TRP A 85 -4.34 3.63 -17.59
CA TRP A 85 -3.32 4.11 -16.67
C TRP A 85 -1.93 3.83 -17.25
N ASP A 86 -1.16 4.89 -17.49
CA ASP A 86 0.14 4.85 -18.18
C ASP A 86 1.35 4.95 -17.23
N ARG A 87 1.12 4.92 -15.91
CA ARG A 87 2.16 4.93 -14.87
C ARG A 87 2.25 3.58 -14.17
N ASN A 88 3.16 3.48 -13.23
CA ASN A 88 3.41 2.21 -12.53
C ASN A 88 2.19 1.67 -11.79
N ILE A 89 2.12 0.34 -11.76
CA ILE A 89 1.14 -0.42 -10.96
C ILE A 89 1.89 -1.47 -10.16
N LEU A 90 1.54 -1.61 -8.89
CA LEU A 90 1.88 -2.77 -8.07
C LEU A 90 0.62 -3.60 -7.83
N THR A 91 0.71 -4.92 -7.90
CA THR A 91 -0.35 -5.83 -7.43
C THR A 91 0.08 -6.54 -6.17
N ASP A 92 -0.83 -6.60 -5.16
CA ASP A 92 -0.62 -7.41 -3.98
C ASP A 92 -0.68 -8.92 -4.27
N SER A 93 -0.37 -9.76 -3.26
CA SER A 93 -0.41 -11.22 -3.41
C SER A 93 -1.83 -11.80 -3.49
N GLY A 94 -2.84 -11.06 -3.00
CA GLY A 94 -4.19 -11.57 -2.76
C GLY A 94 -4.36 -12.38 -1.46
N GLY A 95 -3.28 -12.72 -0.77
CA GLY A 95 -3.30 -13.55 0.44
C GLY A 95 -4.09 -12.92 1.58
N TYR A 96 -3.89 -11.62 1.84
CA TYR A 96 -4.63 -10.89 2.87
C TYR A 96 -6.14 -10.85 2.61
N GLN A 97 -6.59 -10.63 1.36
CA GLN A 97 -8.01 -10.58 1.02
C GLN A 97 -8.67 -11.95 1.15
N VAL A 98 -7.98 -13.02 0.78
CA VAL A 98 -8.45 -14.39 1.07
C VAL A 98 -8.58 -14.61 2.57
N TYR A 99 -7.66 -14.07 3.38
CA TYR A 99 -7.75 -14.10 4.83
C TYR A 99 -8.94 -13.29 5.36
N SER A 100 -9.11 -12.05 4.94
CA SER A 100 -10.03 -11.09 5.57
C SER A 100 -11.47 -11.17 5.04
N LEU A 101 -11.69 -11.67 3.82
CA LEU A 101 -13.00 -11.66 3.13
C LEU A 101 -13.65 -13.05 2.97
N SER A 102 -12.96 -14.12 3.37
CA SER A 102 -13.49 -15.48 3.22
C SER A 102 -13.64 -16.17 4.57
N ASP A 103 -14.87 -16.27 5.06
CA ASP A 103 -15.20 -16.99 6.31
C ASP A 103 -14.92 -18.50 6.19
N ASN A 104 -14.95 -19.06 4.98
CA ASN A 104 -14.75 -20.47 4.67
C ASN A 104 -13.50 -20.68 3.81
N ARG A 105 -12.30 -20.45 4.39
CA ARG A 105 -11.04 -20.78 3.74
C ARG A 105 -10.42 -22.04 4.34
N LYS A 106 -9.72 -22.78 3.50
CA LYS A 106 -8.89 -23.92 3.92
C LYS A 106 -7.47 -23.71 3.38
N ILE A 107 -6.54 -23.51 4.30
CA ILE A 107 -5.12 -23.32 4.00
C ILE A 107 -4.44 -24.67 4.10
N LYS A 108 -3.66 -25.03 3.08
CA LYS A 108 -2.87 -26.25 3.00
C LYS A 108 -1.54 -25.94 2.30
N GLU A 109 -0.63 -26.89 2.30
CA GLU A 109 0.67 -26.76 1.63
C GLU A 109 0.52 -26.46 0.11
N GLU A 110 -0.49 -27.04 -0.52
CA GLU A 110 -0.75 -26.84 -1.94
C GLU A 110 -1.22 -25.42 -2.26
N GLY A 111 -1.90 -24.76 -1.33
CA GLY A 111 -2.49 -23.43 -1.50
C GLY A 111 -3.70 -23.19 -0.63
N VAL A 112 -4.53 -22.22 -1.01
CA VAL A 112 -5.70 -21.78 -0.24
C VAL A 112 -6.96 -21.97 -1.06
N LYS A 113 -7.87 -22.82 -0.58
CA LYS A 113 -9.24 -22.92 -1.10
C LYS A 113 -10.13 -21.93 -0.35
N PHE A 114 -10.87 -21.12 -1.07
CA PHE A 114 -11.74 -20.09 -0.50
C PHE A 114 -13.06 -19.96 -1.27
N LYS A 115 -14.03 -19.31 -0.62
CA LYS A 115 -15.34 -19.00 -1.21
C LYS A 115 -15.37 -17.52 -1.62
N SER A 116 -15.77 -17.24 -2.86
CA SER A 116 -15.94 -15.88 -3.36
C SER A 116 -17.00 -15.13 -2.55
N HIS A 117 -16.68 -13.91 -2.14
CA HIS A 117 -17.62 -13.01 -1.46
C HIS A 117 -18.65 -12.39 -2.42
N ILE A 118 -18.47 -12.56 -3.74
CA ILE A 118 -19.35 -11.98 -4.77
C ILE A 118 -20.55 -12.91 -5.04
N ASP A 119 -20.28 -14.19 -5.30
CA ASP A 119 -21.27 -15.17 -5.79
C ASP A 119 -21.25 -16.50 -5.03
N GLY A 120 -20.33 -16.66 -4.08
CA GLY A 120 -20.19 -17.86 -3.28
C GLY A 120 -19.52 -19.05 -3.98
N SER A 121 -19.00 -18.88 -5.19
CA SER A 121 -18.24 -19.92 -5.90
C SER A 121 -16.93 -20.26 -5.17
N TYR A 122 -16.46 -21.50 -5.36
CA TYR A 122 -15.18 -21.94 -4.77
C TYR A 122 -14.03 -21.72 -5.73
N HIS A 123 -12.95 -21.16 -5.19
CA HIS A 123 -11.70 -20.90 -5.89
C HIS A 123 -10.52 -21.48 -5.12
N THR A 124 -9.40 -21.66 -5.80
CA THR A 124 -8.15 -22.09 -5.17
C THR A 124 -7.02 -21.19 -5.67
N PHE A 125 -6.30 -20.58 -4.72
CA PHE A 125 -5.04 -19.91 -5.00
C PHE A 125 -3.89 -20.83 -4.61
N THR A 126 -2.99 -21.06 -5.55
CA THR A 126 -1.68 -21.70 -5.33
C THR A 126 -0.59 -20.68 -5.67
N PRO A 127 0.64 -20.86 -5.17
CA PRO A 127 1.74 -19.98 -5.56
C PRO A 127 1.87 -19.81 -7.08
N GLU A 128 1.73 -20.90 -7.82
CA GLU A 128 1.86 -20.89 -9.29
C GLU A 128 0.74 -20.10 -9.96
N ASN A 129 -0.52 -20.39 -9.61
CA ASN A 129 -1.63 -19.73 -10.30
C ASN A 129 -1.76 -18.24 -9.90
N VAL A 130 -1.35 -17.85 -8.69
CA VAL A 130 -1.29 -16.43 -8.30
C VAL A 130 -0.23 -15.68 -9.11
N MET A 131 0.91 -16.32 -9.39
CA MET A 131 1.90 -15.73 -10.31
C MET A 131 1.32 -15.56 -11.72
N GLU A 132 0.62 -16.56 -12.25
CA GLU A 132 -0.02 -16.49 -13.58
C GLU A 132 -1.12 -15.41 -13.61
N ILE A 133 -1.91 -15.27 -12.53
CA ILE A 133 -2.90 -14.20 -12.40
C ILE A 133 -2.21 -12.83 -12.48
N GLN A 134 -1.13 -12.60 -11.72
CA GLN A 134 -0.40 -11.32 -11.74
C GLN A 134 0.32 -11.08 -13.06
N ARG A 135 0.83 -12.12 -13.75
CA ARG A 135 1.31 -12.02 -15.14
C ARG A 135 0.22 -11.51 -16.06
N THR A 136 -1.01 -12.02 -15.90
CA THR A 136 -2.16 -11.63 -16.73
C THR A 136 -2.70 -10.24 -16.37
N ILE A 137 -2.66 -9.85 -15.12
CA ILE A 137 -2.96 -8.46 -14.71
C ILE A 137 -1.94 -7.50 -15.31
N GLY A 138 -0.65 -7.85 -15.31
CA GLY A 138 0.39 -7.08 -15.97
C GLY A 138 0.83 -5.84 -15.18
N ALA A 139 0.94 -5.92 -13.86
CA ALA A 139 1.52 -4.85 -13.05
C ALA A 139 3.05 -4.80 -13.21
N ASP A 140 3.68 -3.65 -12.92
CA ASP A 140 5.15 -3.48 -12.95
C ASP A 140 5.84 -4.18 -11.80
N ILE A 141 5.18 -4.23 -10.64
CA ILE A 141 5.67 -4.91 -9.44
C ILE A 141 4.61 -5.92 -9.00
N ILE A 142 5.03 -7.17 -8.84
CA ILE A 142 4.19 -8.28 -8.40
C ILE A 142 4.71 -8.86 -7.09
N MET A 143 3.80 -9.39 -6.27
CA MET A 143 4.11 -9.88 -4.92
C MET A 143 4.10 -11.41 -4.87
N ALA A 144 4.99 -11.99 -4.08
CA ALA A 144 4.93 -13.40 -3.74
C ALA A 144 3.61 -13.75 -3.04
N PHE A 145 3.09 -14.96 -3.29
CA PHE A 145 1.92 -15.45 -2.55
C PHE A 145 2.34 -15.84 -1.13
N ASP A 146 1.64 -15.31 -0.13
CA ASP A 146 1.95 -15.43 1.28
C ASP A 146 0.72 -15.75 2.13
N GLU A 147 0.94 -16.20 3.36
CA GLU A 147 -0.09 -16.27 4.38
C GLU A 147 0.09 -15.15 5.41
N CYS A 148 -0.90 -14.25 5.46
CA CYS A 148 -1.01 -13.26 6.53
C CYS A 148 -1.68 -13.88 7.76
N THR A 149 -0.97 -13.92 8.89
CA THR A 149 -1.51 -14.44 10.15
C THR A 149 -2.38 -13.40 10.88
N PRO A 150 -3.37 -13.83 11.69
CA PRO A 150 -4.13 -12.90 12.53
C PRO A 150 -3.27 -12.29 13.64
N TYR A 151 -3.76 -11.22 14.24
CA TYR A 151 -3.22 -10.69 15.49
C TYR A 151 -4.33 -10.72 16.57
N PRO A 152 -4.05 -11.20 17.81
CA PRO A 152 -2.84 -11.93 18.21
C PRO A 152 -2.76 -13.31 17.53
N CYS A 153 -1.55 -13.86 17.42
CA CYS A 153 -1.28 -15.16 16.81
C CYS A 153 -0.43 -16.03 17.73
N ASP A 154 -0.77 -17.32 17.83
CA ASP A 154 0.08 -18.30 18.55
C ASP A 154 1.44 -18.45 17.87
N TYR A 155 2.51 -18.55 18.68
CA TYR A 155 3.89 -18.66 18.19
C TYR A 155 4.10 -19.84 17.23
N ASN A 156 3.59 -21.02 17.58
CA ASN A 156 3.78 -22.22 16.76
C ASN A 156 2.99 -22.11 15.44
N TYR A 157 1.83 -21.45 15.48
CA TYR A 157 1.10 -21.17 14.24
C TYR A 157 1.86 -20.15 13.37
N ALA A 158 2.32 -19.03 13.94
CA ALA A 158 3.11 -18.03 13.23
C ALA A 158 4.37 -18.64 12.59
N LYS A 159 5.07 -19.51 13.32
CA LYS A 159 6.26 -20.23 12.84
C LYS A 159 5.94 -21.16 11.65
N ARG A 160 4.87 -21.97 11.76
CA ARG A 160 4.46 -22.87 10.66
C ARG A 160 4.03 -22.08 9.41
N SER A 161 3.26 -21.01 9.60
CA SER A 161 2.81 -20.11 8.55
C SER A 161 3.99 -19.44 7.83
N MET A 162 4.94 -18.89 8.56
CA MET A 162 6.18 -18.32 8.02
C MET A 162 6.95 -19.32 7.15
N HIS A 163 7.17 -20.54 7.63
CA HIS A 163 7.86 -21.56 6.86
C HIS A 163 7.07 -22.01 5.62
N MET A 164 5.74 -22.06 5.69
CA MET A 164 4.90 -22.34 4.53
C MET A 164 5.02 -21.20 3.50
N THR A 165 4.97 -19.94 3.92
CA THR A 165 5.21 -18.78 3.05
C THR A 165 6.58 -18.86 2.35
N HIS A 166 7.64 -19.29 3.06
CA HIS A 166 8.96 -19.49 2.44
C HIS A 166 8.95 -20.59 1.37
N ARG A 167 8.26 -21.72 1.61
CA ARG A 167 8.12 -22.77 0.58
C ARG A 167 7.29 -22.30 -0.60
N TRP A 168 6.22 -21.54 -0.35
CA TRP A 168 5.41 -20.92 -1.42
C TRP A 168 6.21 -19.91 -2.24
N LEU A 169 7.09 -19.13 -1.59
CA LEU A 169 8.01 -18.22 -2.29
C LEU A 169 8.89 -18.98 -3.29
N ASN A 170 9.49 -20.09 -2.89
CA ASN A 170 10.31 -20.91 -3.80
C ASN A 170 9.49 -21.44 -5.00
N ARG A 171 8.23 -21.80 -4.78
CA ARG A 171 7.31 -22.22 -5.86
C ARG A 171 6.97 -21.05 -6.79
N CYS A 172 6.73 -19.85 -6.23
CA CYS A 172 6.53 -18.64 -7.04
C CYS A 172 7.73 -18.37 -7.95
N ILE A 173 8.94 -18.39 -7.40
CA ILE A 173 10.19 -18.17 -8.16
C ILE A 173 10.32 -19.18 -9.27
N THR A 174 10.20 -20.49 -8.95
CA THR A 174 10.31 -21.57 -9.94
C THR A 174 9.28 -21.43 -11.07
N HIS A 175 8.09 -20.92 -10.77
CA HIS A 175 7.06 -20.65 -11.78
C HIS A 175 7.43 -19.46 -12.67
N LEU A 176 7.87 -18.36 -12.05
CA LEU A 176 8.25 -17.14 -12.78
C LEU A 176 9.45 -17.33 -13.70
N GLU A 177 10.41 -18.20 -13.35
CA GLU A 177 11.54 -18.57 -14.21
C GLU A 177 11.11 -19.28 -15.49
N LYS A 178 9.96 -19.98 -15.45
CA LYS A 178 9.43 -20.75 -16.59
C LYS A 178 8.39 -19.99 -17.42
N THR A 179 7.91 -18.85 -16.91
CA THR A 179 6.82 -18.10 -17.54
C THR A 179 7.25 -16.69 -17.91
N PRO A 180 7.17 -16.30 -19.21
CA PRO A 180 7.52 -14.95 -19.64
C PRO A 180 6.46 -13.93 -19.22
N THR A 181 6.84 -12.65 -19.24
CA THR A 181 5.89 -11.53 -19.17
C THR A 181 4.99 -11.49 -20.42
N LYS A 182 3.74 -11.04 -20.26
CA LYS A 182 2.73 -11.11 -21.34
C LYS A 182 2.69 -9.88 -22.26
N TYR A 183 3.11 -8.72 -21.80
CA TYR A 183 2.80 -7.45 -22.48
C TYR A 183 4.02 -6.67 -22.97
N GLY A 184 5.18 -7.30 -23.05
CA GLY A 184 6.39 -6.73 -23.64
C GLY A 184 7.19 -5.80 -22.72
N TYR A 185 6.87 -5.75 -21.44
CA TYR A 185 7.64 -5.06 -20.40
C TYR A 185 7.96 -6.00 -19.23
N SER A 186 8.95 -5.64 -18.42
CA SER A 186 9.39 -6.43 -17.28
C SER A 186 8.44 -6.26 -16.08
N GLN A 187 8.39 -7.27 -15.23
CA GLN A 187 7.69 -7.25 -13.97
C GLN A 187 8.68 -7.60 -12.86
N ALA A 188 8.89 -6.67 -11.92
CA ALA A 188 9.71 -6.92 -10.75
C ALA A 188 8.94 -7.77 -9.73
N PHE A 189 9.66 -8.65 -9.04
CA PHE A 189 9.08 -9.58 -8.07
C PHE A 189 9.54 -9.24 -6.65
N PHE A 190 8.60 -9.07 -5.71
CA PHE A 190 8.88 -8.78 -4.31
C PHE A 190 8.43 -9.93 -3.42
N PRO A 191 9.35 -10.62 -2.73
CA PRO A 191 9.03 -11.53 -1.65
C PRO A 191 8.57 -10.77 -0.40
N ILE A 192 7.86 -11.47 0.52
CA ILE A 192 7.23 -10.87 1.69
C ILE A 192 7.80 -11.50 2.97
N VAL A 193 8.34 -10.67 3.85
CA VAL A 193 8.74 -11.05 5.21
C VAL A 193 7.50 -11.24 6.06
N GLN A 194 7.34 -12.42 6.66
CA GLN A 194 6.28 -12.76 7.61
C GLN A 194 6.88 -13.09 8.99
N GLY A 195 6.08 -13.49 9.99
CA GLY A 195 6.53 -13.86 11.31
C GLY A 195 5.71 -13.25 12.46
N SER A 196 4.50 -12.71 12.14
CA SER A 196 3.64 -12.04 13.13
C SER A 196 4.43 -10.97 13.91
N THR A 197 4.26 -10.85 15.21
CA THR A 197 4.99 -9.93 16.09
C THR A 197 6.07 -10.63 16.92
N TYR A 198 6.66 -11.72 16.39
CA TYR A 198 7.74 -12.46 17.04
C TYR A 198 9.09 -12.08 16.45
N LYS A 199 9.97 -11.49 17.26
CA LYS A 199 11.28 -10.94 16.86
C LYS A 199 12.17 -11.95 16.16
N ASP A 200 12.26 -13.16 16.72
CA ASP A 200 13.07 -14.26 16.17
C ASP A 200 12.53 -14.74 14.81
N LEU A 201 11.20 -14.85 14.66
CA LEU A 201 10.58 -15.23 13.40
C LEU A 201 10.76 -14.14 12.33
N ARG A 202 10.58 -12.86 12.70
CA ARG A 202 10.84 -11.71 11.78
C ARG A 202 12.27 -11.70 11.29
N LYS A 203 13.23 -11.93 12.21
CA LYS A 203 14.66 -12.02 11.86
C LYS A 203 14.91 -13.18 10.91
N GLN A 204 14.46 -14.39 11.25
CA GLN A 204 14.60 -15.58 10.42
C GLN A 204 13.98 -15.40 9.04
N SER A 205 12.79 -14.80 8.98
CA SER A 205 12.12 -14.52 7.70
C SER A 205 12.89 -13.50 6.87
N ALA A 206 13.36 -12.39 7.47
CA ALA A 206 14.13 -11.37 6.77
C ALA A 206 15.44 -11.93 6.20
N GLU A 207 16.15 -12.75 6.96
CA GLU A 207 17.38 -13.43 6.50
C GLU A 207 17.10 -14.34 5.30
N PHE A 208 16.03 -15.15 5.37
CA PHE A 208 15.61 -16.00 4.25
C PHE A 208 15.24 -15.20 3.01
N ILE A 209 14.39 -14.17 3.16
CA ILE A 209 13.93 -13.31 2.07
C ILE A 209 15.11 -12.60 1.39
N THR A 210 16.04 -12.08 2.18
CA THR A 210 17.27 -11.43 1.66
C THR A 210 18.11 -12.39 0.83
N SER A 211 18.21 -13.67 1.22
CA SER A 211 18.99 -14.67 0.50
C SER A 211 18.47 -14.98 -0.91
N VAL A 212 17.22 -14.63 -1.21
CA VAL A 212 16.61 -14.80 -2.54
C VAL A 212 17.19 -13.83 -3.57
N GLY A 213 17.64 -12.65 -3.15
CA GLY A 213 18.25 -11.65 -4.05
C GLY A 213 17.26 -11.00 -5.03
N ALA A 214 15.99 -10.85 -4.64
CA ALA A 214 14.95 -10.24 -5.47
C ALA A 214 15.18 -8.74 -5.72
N GLU A 215 14.37 -8.15 -6.64
CA GLU A 215 14.51 -6.73 -7.02
C GLU A 215 14.05 -5.75 -5.92
N GLY A 216 13.24 -6.21 -4.97
CA GLY A 216 12.79 -5.45 -3.80
C GLY A 216 12.22 -6.40 -2.75
N ASN A 217 11.90 -5.89 -1.57
CA ASN A 217 11.41 -6.71 -0.45
C ASN A 217 10.22 -6.04 0.23
N ALA A 218 9.24 -6.85 0.63
CA ALA A 218 8.09 -6.37 1.37
C ALA A 218 8.04 -6.92 2.81
N ILE A 219 7.36 -6.20 3.68
CA ILE A 219 7.06 -6.57 5.05
C ILE A 219 5.55 -6.69 5.16
N GLY A 220 5.05 -7.90 5.34
CA GLY A 220 3.63 -8.19 5.54
C GLY A 220 3.30 -8.61 6.97
N GLY A 221 2.03 -8.85 7.25
CA GLY A 221 1.54 -9.33 8.55
C GLY A 221 1.75 -8.37 9.70
N LEU A 222 1.83 -7.06 9.41
CA LEU A 222 1.77 -5.95 10.36
C LEU A 222 0.58 -5.05 10.01
N SER A 223 0.22 -4.12 10.91
CA SER A 223 -1.01 -3.31 10.78
C SER A 223 -2.31 -4.14 10.70
N VAL A 224 -2.33 -5.26 11.42
CA VAL A 224 -3.46 -6.20 11.51
C VAL A 224 -4.15 -6.19 12.86
N GLY A 225 -3.81 -5.23 13.73
CA GLY A 225 -4.42 -5.02 15.05
C GLY A 225 -3.46 -4.85 16.21
N GLU A 226 -2.15 -5.01 16.00
CA GLU A 226 -1.11 -4.77 16.98
C GLU A 226 -0.97 -3.27 17.32
N PRO A 227 -0.46 -2.91 18.52
CA PRO A 227 -0.05 -1.56 18.86
C PRO A 227 1.02 -1.02 17.89
N ALA A 228 1.03 0.30 17.67
CA ALA A 228 1.96 0.93 16.74
C ALA A 228 3.43 0.69 17.13
N GLU A 229 3.73 0.71 18.43
CA GLU A 229 5.07 0.48 18.97
C GLU A 229 5.59 -0.91 18.63
N GLU A 230 4.72 -1.92 18.69
CA GLU A 230 5.07 -3.29 18.31
C GLU A 230 5.33 -3.42 16.81
N MET A 231 4.52 -2.75 15.98
CA MET A 231 4.75 -2.65 14.54
C MET A 231 6.11 -1.98 14.25
N TYR A 232 6.43 -0.87 14.93
CA TYR A 232 7.71 -0.18 14.74
C TYR A 232 8.90 -1.05 15.13
N GLU A 233 8.81 -1.76 16.26
CA GLU A 233 9.87 -2.67 16.69
C GLU A 233 10.11 -3.79 15.67
N MET A 234 9.05 -4.41 15.16
CA MET A 234 9.16 -5.45 14.13
C MET A 234 9.73 -4.90 12.82
N THR A 235 9.31 -3.70 12.42
CA THR A 235 9.86 -3.02 11.23
C THR A 235 11.35 -2.74 11.39
N GLU A 236 11.79 -2.24 12.55
CA GLU A 236 13.19 -1.94 12.82
C GLU A 236 14.08 -3.19 12.74
N ILE A 237 13.63 -4.31 13.32
CA ILE A 237 14.33 -5.59 13.24
C ILE A 237 14.51 -6.04 11.80
N VAL A 238 13.47 -5.94 11.00
CA VAL A 238 13.49 -6.39 9.60
C VAL A 238 14.35 -5.47 8.73
N THR A 239 14.21 -4.15 8.85
CA THR A 239 14.99 -3.20 8.05
C THR A 239 16.49 -3.22 8.34
N ALA A 240 16.91 -3.70 9.53
CA ALA A 240 18.31 -3.91 9.87
C ALA A 240 18.96 -5.08 9.08
N ILE A 241 18.14 -5.95 8.47
CA ILE A 241 18.60 -7.14 7.73
C ILE A 241 18.39 -6.97 6.22
N LEU A 242 17.30 -6.32 5.81
CA LEU A 242 17.01 -6.11 4.39
C LEU A 242 18.10 -5.27 3.70
N PRO A 243 18.47 -5.61 2.45
CA PRO A 243 19.54 -4.94 1.73
C PRO A 243 19.25 -3.44 1.52
N GLU A 244 20.32 -2.63 1.52
CA GLU A 244 20.22 -1.18 1.35
C GLU A 244 20.02 -0.75 -0.11
N ASP A 245 20.51 -1.57 -1.04
CA ASP A 245 20.43 -1.36 -2.49
C ASP A 245 19.10 -1.84 -3.10
N LYS A 246 18.11 -2.18 -2.28
CA LYS A 246 16.78 -2.62 -2.70
C LYS A 246 15.69 -1.79 -2.03
N PRO A 247 14.55 -1.54 -2.72
CA PRO A 247 13.40 -0.89 -2.11
C PRO A 247 12.73 -1.79 -1.07
N ARG A 248 12.18 -1.16 -0.03
CA ARG A 248 11.50 -1.79 1.11
C ARG A 248 10.06 -1.31 1.18
N TYR A 249 9.13 -2.24 1.08
CA TYR A 249 7.69 -1.96 1.08
C TYR A 249 7.03 -2.48 2.36
N LEU A 250 6.45 -1.60 3.16
CA LEU A 250 5.62 -1.97 4.32
C LEU A 250 4.15 -1.96 3.91
N MET A 251 3.55 -3.16 3.88
CA MET A 251 2.22 -3.40 3.34
C MET A 251 1.11 -2.94 4.30
N GLY A 252 0.09 -2.26 3.78
CA GLY A 252 -1.14 -1.92 4.51
C GLY A 252 -1.02 -0.83 5.56
N VAL A 253 0.08 -0.10 5.63
CA VAL A 253 0.33 0.97 6.61
C VAL A 253 0.11 2.34 5.96
N GLY A 254 -0.60 3.24 6.54
CA GLY A 254 -1.59 3.30 7.61
C GLY A 254 -1.91 4.75 7.91
N THR A 255 -1.81 5.16 9.17
CA THR A 255 -2.02 6.58 9.52
C THR A 255 -0.86 7.45 9.04
N PRO A 256 -1.06 8.77 8.84
CA PRO A 256 0.04 9.67 8.49
C PRO A 256 1.24 9.60 9.45
N ALA A 257 0.97 9.51 10.76
CA ALA A 257 2.02 9.36 11.78
C ALA A 257 2.79 8.04 11.60
N ASN A 258 2.07 6.91 11.39
CA ASN A 258 2.71 5.60 11.19
C ASN A 258 3.59 5.60 9.93
N ILE A 259 3.18 6.29 8.87
CA ILE A 259 3.99 6.43 7.64
C ILE A 259 5.30 7.15 7.97
N LEU A 260 5.26 8.31 8.64
CA LEU A 260 6.44 9.08 8.97
C LEU A 260 7.40 8.33 9.91
N GLU A 261 6.86 7.62 10.93
CA GLU A 261 7.68 6.81 11.82
C GLU A 261 8.36 5.63 11.07
N ASN A 262 7.65 4.96 10.16
CA ASN A 262 8.25 3.89 9.37
C ASN A 262 9.21 4.39 8.28
N ILE A 263 9.03 5.59 7.75
CA ILE A 263 10.06 6.25 6.92
C ILE A 263 11.35 6.42 7.74
N ALA A 264 11.25 6.88 9.00
CA ALA A 264 12.41 6.98 9.90
C ALA A 264 13.11 5.65 10.14
N LEU A 265 12.39 4.52 10.02
CA LEU A 265 12.93 3.16 10.13
C LEU A 265 13.46 2.59 8.80
N GLY A 266 13.45 3.37 7.72
CA GLY A 266 14.04 3.00 6.43
C GLY A 266 13.09 2.32 5.45
N ILE A 267 11.78 2.54 5.55
CA ILE A 267 10.78 2.08 4.59
C ILE A 267 10.64 3.08 3.43
N ASP A 268 10.50 2.57 2.23
CA ASP A 268 10.41 3.34 0.98
C ASP A 268 9.00 3.42 0.40
N MET A 269 8.17 2.39 0.59
CA MET A 269 6.88 2.25 -0.08
C MET A 269 5.79 1.89 0.91
N PHE A 270 4.61 2.48 0.72
CA PHE A 270 3.42 2.29 1.56
C PHE A 270 2.17 2.21 0.72
N ASP A 271 1.17 1.49 1.22
CA ASP A 271 -0.21 1.53 0.75
C ASP A 271 -1.16 1.46 1.94
N CYS A 272 -2.34 2.01 1.79
CA CYS A 272 -3.46 1.77 2.69
C CYS A 272 -4.77 2.25 2.06
N VAL A 273 -5.87 1.58 2.37
CA VAL A 273 -7.22 2.03 1.97
C VAL A 273 -7.74 3.21 2.83
N MET A 274 -7.02 3.55 3.90
CA MET A 274 -7.43 4.54 4.90
C MET A 274 -7.76 5.91 4.30
N PRO A 275 -6.95 6.51 3.39
CA PRO A 275 -7.26 7.83 2.84
C PRO A 275 -8.66 7.90 2.26
N THR A 276 -8.99 6.99 1.32
CA THR A 276 -10.30 6.99 0.66
C THR A 276 -11.41 6.42 1.53
N ARG A 277 -11.12 5.43 2.41
CA ARG A 277 -12.11 4.87 3.35
C ARG A 277 -12.55 5.91 4.37
N ASN A 278 -11.61 6.61 4.99
CA ASN A 278 -11.88 7.65 5.97
C ASN A 278 -12.57 8.86 5.32
N ALA A 279 -12.10 9.28 4.14
CA ALA A 279 -12.75 10.31 3.34
C ALA A 279 -14.24 10.04 3.14
N ARG A 280 -14.61 8.86 2.66
CA ARG A 280 -16.02 8.48 2.43
C ARG A 280 -16.84 8.43 3.73
N ASN A 281 -16.20 8.40 4.89
CA ASN A 281 -16.82 8.47 6.20
C ASN A 281 -16.78 9.87 6.82
N GLY A 282 -16.22 10.86 6.12
CA GLY A 282 -16.18 12.25 6.52
C GLY A 282 -15.02 12.61 7.45
N MET A 283 -13.96 11.79 7.48
CA MET A 283 -12.72 12.11 8.17
C MET A 283 -11.67 12.59 7.17
N LEU A 284 -11.15 13.81 7.40
CA LEU A 284 -10.10 14.44 6.61
C LEU A 284 -8.81 14.50 7.40
N PHE A 285 -7.68 14.35 6.69
CA PHE A 285 -6.34 14.49 7.25
C PHE A 285 -5.75 15.83 6.81
N THR A 286 -5.18 16.57 7.74
CA THR A 286 -4.49 17.84 7.49
C THR A 286 -3.16 17.88 8.24
N ALA A 287 -2.29 18.81 7.91
CA ALA A 287 -1.03 19.00 8.64
C ALA A 287 -1.24 19.42 10.11
N ASN A 288 -2.40 19.97 10.43
CA ASN A 288 -2.75 20.45 11.77
C ASN A 288 -3.57 19.45 12.60
N GLY A 289 -3.89 18.30 12.01
CA GLY A 289 -4.66 17.25 12.68
C GLY A 289 -5.78 16.67 11.82
N THR A 290 -6.74 15.99 12.45
CA THR A 290 -7.86 15.35 11.77
C THR A 290 -9.16 16.12 11.94
N ILE A 291 -9.93 16.23 10.87
CA ILE A 291 -11.24 16.87 10.82
C ILE A 291 -12.32 15.79 10.64
N ASN A 292 -13.30 15.71 11.56
CA ASN A 292 -14.55 15.03 11.24
C ASN A 292 -15.53 16.08 10.70
N ILE A 293 -15.67 16.12 9.38
CA ILE A 293 -16.47 17.16 8.69
C ILE A 293 -17.96 17.11 9.04
N LYS A 294 -18.47 16.02 9.59
CA LYS A 294 -19.88 15.89 10.02
C LYS A 294 -20.18 16.64 11.34
N ASN A 295 -19.15 17.05 12.08
CA ASN A 295 -19.34 17.78 13.32
C ASN A 295 -20.08 19.12 13.08
N LYS A 296 -20.99 19.45 14.00
CA LYS A 296 -21.84 20.66 13.92
C LYS A 296 -21.04 21.96 13.87
N LYS A 297 -19.86 22.00 14.48
CA LYS A 297 -19.02 23.21 14.52
C LYS A 297 -18.61 23.72 13.13
N TRP A 298 -18.60 22.85 12.10
CA TRP A 298 -18.27 23.22 10.72
C TRP A 298 -19.45 23.79 9.92
N GLU A 299 -20.67 23.86 10.51
CA GLU A 299 -21.88 24.28 9.83
C GLU A 299 -21.83 25.71 9.27
N ASN A 300 -21.15 26.60 9.98
CA ASN A 300 -20.97 28.00 9.61
C ASN A 300 -19.50 28.36 9.35
N ASP A 301 -18.64 27.34 9.11
CA ASP A 301 -17.24 27.56 8.76
C ASP A 301 -17.09 27.66 7.23
N PHE A 302 -17.07 28.88 6.72
CA PHE A 302 -16.92 29.18 5.29
C PHE A 302 -15.45 29.28 4.85
N SER A 303 -14.49 28.97 5.70
CA SER A 303 -13.09 28.87 5.33
C SER A 303 -12.82 27.66 4.43
N PRO A 304 -11.74 27.68 3.65
CA PRO A 304 -11.27 26.53 2.86
C PRO A 304 -11.17 25.25 3.67
N ILE A 305 -11.21 24.11 2.97
CA ILE A 305 -11.04 22.80 3.62
C ILE A 305 -9.67 22.71 4.30
N ASP A 306 -8.62 23.13 3.58
CA ASP A 306 -7.24 23.23 4.07
C ASP A 306 -6.58 24.47 3.47
N ASP A 307 -5.73 25.15 4.24
CA ASP A 307 -4.97 26.32 3.79
C ASP A 307 -3.70 25.93 3.02
N MET A 308 -3.35 24.67 2.98
CA MET A 308 -2.11 24.17 2.34
C MET A 308 -2.17 24.14 0.82
N ASP A 309 -3.38 24.21 0.22
CA ASP A 309 -3.57 24.26 -1.24
C ASP A 309 -2.86 23.10 -1.98
N ILE A 310 -3.02 21.89 -1.46
CA ILE A 310 -2.39 20.70 -2.02
C ILE A 310 -3.12 20.24 -3.29
N THR A 311 -4.46 20.33 -3.27
CA THR A 311 -5.34 20.00 -4.39
C THR A 311 -6.36 21.11 -4.64
N PHE A 312 -6.93 21.15 -5.85
CA PHE A 312 -7.91 22.18 -6.20
C PHE A 312 -9.12 22.21 -5.25
N VAL A 313 -9.51 21.06 -4.67
CA VAL A 313 -10.68 20.99 -3.77
C VAL A 313 -10.46 21.75 -2.46
N ASP A 314 -9.21 21.94 -2.04
CA ASP A 314 -8.87 22.55 -0.76
C ASP A 314 -9.32 24.01 -0.71
N LYS A 315 -9.13 24.75 -1.81
CA LYS A 315 -9.57 26.15 -1.93
C LYS A 315 -10.96 26.33 -2.55
N MET A 316 -11.36 25.40 -3.43
CA MET A 316 -12.63 25.53 -4.15
C MET A 316 -13.84 25.40 -3.24
N TYR A 317 -13.72 24.60 -2.16
CA TYR A 317 -14.84 24.28 -1.30
C TYR A 317 -14.59 24.68 0.15
N SER A 318 -15.65 25.17 0.83
CA SER A 318 -15.61 25.47 2.25
C SER A 318 -15.95 24.25 3.10
N LYS A 319 -15.51 24.25 4.36
CA LYS A 319 -15.89 23.23 5.35
C LYS A 319 -17.42 23.15 5.54
N ALA A 320 -18.11 24.30 5.55
CA ALA A 320 -19.57 24.35 5.65
C ALA A 320 -20.26 23.64 4.47
N TYR A 321 -19.82 23.90 3.25
CA TYR A 321 -20.37 23.24 2.05
C TYR A 321 -20.07 21.74 2.05
N LEU A 322 -18.84 21.34 2.33
CA LEU A 322 -18.48 19.92 2.39
C LEU A 322 -19.28 19.18 3.47
N ARG A 323 -19.46 19.79 4.66
CA ARG A 323 -20.35 19.25 5.70
C ARG A 323 -21.77 19.08 5.18
N HIS A 324 -22.34 20.08 4.52
CA HIS A 324 -23.68 20.01 3.92
C HIS A 324 -23.79 18.78 3.00
N LEU A 325 -22.83 18.56 2.09
CA LEU A 325 -22.82 17.42 1.20
C LEU A 325 -22.81 16.06 1.94
N PHE A 326 -22.06 15.97 3.04
CA PHE A 326 -22.03 14.75 3.87
C PHE A 326 -23.36 14.50 4.59
N ILE A 327 -23.98 15.54 5.14
CA ILE A 327 -25.29 15.43 5.82
C ILE A 327 -26.39 15.09 4.83
N SER A 328 -26.35 15.67 3.62
CA SER A 328 -27.28 15.38 2.51
C SER A 328 -26.97 14.06 1.78
N LYS A 329 -25.88 13.37 2.14
CA LYS A 329 -25.44 12.09 1.57
C LYS A 329 -25.07 12.18 0.07
N GLU A 330 -24.69 13.36 -0.42
CA GLU A 330 -24.27 13.59 -1.79
C GLU A 330 -22.96 12.90 -2.12
N LEU A 331 -22.86 12.33 -3.33
CA LEU A 331 -21.65 11.63 -3.79
C LEU A 331 -20.47 12.59 -3.92
N LEU A 332 -20.72 13.84 -4.34
CA LEU A 332 -19.69 14.85 -4.50
C LEU A 332 -18.88 15.08 -3.21
N GLY A 333 -19.53 15.03 -2.04
CA GLY A 333 -18.82 15.15 -0.77
C GLY A 333 -17.77 14.06 -0.55
N LYS A 334 -18.06 12.82 -0.96
CA LYS A 334 -17.12 11.70 -0.88
C LYS A 334 -15.98 11.82 -1.89
N GLN A 335 -16.23 12.39 -3.07
CA GLN A 335 -15.21 12.64 -4.09
C GLN A 335 -14.25 13.74 -3.61
N ILE A 336 -14.76 14.89 -3.20
CA ILE A 336 -13.98 16.00 -2.62
C ILE A 336 -13.06 15.50 -1.51
N ALA A 337 -13.63 14.79 -0.52
CA ALA A 337 -12.87 14.26 0.61
C ALA A 337 -11.81 13.23 0.20
N SER A 338 -12.08 12.41 -0.84
CA SER A 338 -11.12 11.42 -1.34
C SER A 338 -9.94 12.08 -2.05
N ILE A 339 -10.18 13.09 -2.87
CA ILE A 339 -9.14 13.88 -3.54
C ILE A 339 -8.27 14.59 -2.49
N HIS A 340 -8.88 15.27 -1.54
CA HIS A 340 -8.19 15.94 -0.43
C HIS A 340 -7.27 14.97 0.33
N ASN A 341 -7.81 13.85 0.83
CA ASN A 341 -7.02 12.91 1.64
C ASN A 341 -5.89 12.26 0.84
N LEU A 342 -6.11 11.88 -0.41
CA LEU A 342 -5.06 11.32 -1.25
C LEU A 342 -3.99 12.38 -1.57
N GLY A 343 -4.38 13.59 -1.89
CA GLY A 343 -3.45 14.72 -2.07
C GLY A 343 -2.58 14.92 -0.84
N PHE A 344 -3.19 14.95 0.35
CA PHE A 344 -2.47 15.07 1.63
C PHE A 344 -1.45 13.94 1.85
N TYR A 345 -1.82 12.66 1.58
CA TYR A 345 -0.89 11.55 1.75
C TYR A 345 0.29 11.62 0.79
N LEU A 346 0.07 12.00 -0.47
CA LEU A 346 1.15 12.17 -1.44
C LEU A 346 2.03 13.38 -1.09
N TRP A 347 1.41 14.49 -0.65
CA TRP A 347 2.15 15.65 -0.14
C TRP A 347 3.05 15.26 1.03
N LEU A 348 2.53 14.50 2.00
CA LEU A 348 3.26 14.10 3.20
C LEU A 348 4.55 13.33 2.88
N VAL A 349 4.48 12.36 1.98
CA VAL A 349 5.67 11.57 1.61
C VAL A 349 6.64 12.38 0.73
N ARG A 350 6.14 13.31 -0.09
CA ARG A 350 6.98 14.24 -0.88
C ARG A 350 7.72 15.23 0.03
N GLU A 351 7.06 15.78 1.04
CA GLU A 351 7.72 16.62 2.04
C GLU A 351 8.74 15.82 2.85
N ALA A 352 8.40 14.59 3.27
CA ALA A 352 9.36 13.70 3.90
C ALA A 352 10.61 13.52 3.02
N ARG A 353 10.44 13.25 1.72
CA ARG A 353 11.55 13.14 0.75
C ARG A 353 12.39 14.43 0.69
N LYS A 354 11.76 15.59 0.60
CA LYS A 354 12.47 16.89 0.57
C LYS A 354 13.35 17.07 1.81
N HIS A 355 12.81 16.78 2.99
CA HIS A 355 13.53 16.89 4.25
C HIS A 355 14.64 15.83 4.39
N ILE A 356 14.46 14.62 3.86
CA ILE A 356 15.54 13.62 3.78
C ILE A 356 16.70 14.15 2.90
N LEU A 357 16.38 14.68 1.72
CA LEU A 357 17.36 15.25 0.80
C LEU A 357 18.07 16.48 1.40
N ALA A 358 17.41 17.26 2.22
CA ALA A 358 17.95 18.41 2.93
C ALA A 358 18.73 18.03 4.21
N GLY A 359 18.59 16.78 4.71
CA GLY A 359 19.26 16.30 5.92
C GLY A 359 18.64 16.79 7.24
N ASP A 360 17.38 17.23 7.22
CA ASP A 360 16.63 17.73 8.37
C ASP A 360 15.30 17.00 8.60
N PHE A 361 15.17 15.77 8.09
CA PHE A 361 13.95 14.97 8.18
C PHE A 361 13.51 14.70 9.64
N THR A 362 14.42 14.27 10.49
CA THR A 362 14.08 13.88 11.87
C THR A 362 13.43 15.01 12.67
N PRO A 363 13.97 16.25 12.75
CA PRO A 363 13.30 17.34 13.45
C PRO A 363 11.98 17.76 12.79
N TRP A 364 11.86 17.72 11.46
CA TRP A 364 10.62 17.99 10.76
C TRP A 364 9.56 16.91 11.09
N LYS A 365 9.92 15.63 10.99
CA LYS A 365 9.04 14.50 11.32
C LYS A 365 8.46 14.61 12.72
N ASN A 366 9.31 14.89 13.71
CA ASN A 366 8.88 14.99 15.11
C ASN A 366 7.84 16.11 15.33
N ARG A 367 7.96 17.25 14.62
CA ARG A 367 6.95 18.31 14.64
C ARG A 367 5.66 17.86 13.97
N MET A 368 5.75 17.26 12.77
CA MET A 368 4.59 16.82 12.00
C MET A 368 3.78 15.75 12.72
N VAL A 369 4.41 14.71 13.26
CA VAL A 369 3.71 13.67 14.03
C VAL A 369 2.93 14.28 15.19
N LYS A 370 3.54 15.19 15.96
CA LYS A 370 2.87 15.88 17.08
C LYS A 370 1.68 16.72 16.62
N GLN A 371 1.79 17.40 15.47
CA GLN A 371 0.70 18.22 14.93
C GLN A 371 -0.47 17.38 14.42
N MET A 372 -0.19 16.26 13.75
CA MET A 372 -1.22 15.37 13.18
C MET A 372 -2.01 14.59 14.24
N ASP A 373 -1.53 14.47 15.47
CA ASP A 373 -2.25 13.84 16.58
C ASP A 373 -3.45 14.68 17.08
N ASN A 374 -3.54 15.94 16.69
CA ASN A 374 -4.63 16.82 17.09
C ASN A 374 -5.97 16.38 16.45
N ARG A 375 -7.04 16.52 17.21
CA ARG A 375 -8.42 16.41 16.70
C ARG A 375 -9.02 17.81 16.62
N MET A 376 -9.17 18.31 15.42
CA MET A 376 -9.72 19.63 15.13
C MET A 376 -11.24 19.65 15.25
#